data_d46203a354e2e7e44ca0cbcc50049c50
#
_entry.id   d46203a354e2e7e44ca0cbcc50049c50
#
_cell.length_a   1.000
_cell.length_b   1.000
_cell.length_c   1.000
_cell.angle_alpha   90.00
_cell.angle_beta   90.00
_cell.angle_gamma   90.00
#
_symmetry.space_group_name_H-M   'P 1'
#
loop_
_entity.id
_entity.type
_entity.pdbx_description
1 polymer ?
#
loop_
_entity_poly.entity_id
_entity_poly.type
_entity_poly.pdbx_seq_one_letter_code
_entity_poly.pdbx_strand_id
1 'polypeptide(L)'
;MQVMSSARLHLKTAHSALTSARTRRWAGLLTSFLAGQGAVQVLNLITGFFLLRWMSIESYAQFSIAFGFQSMLQWLVDLGAVGSIVALVGNRGDDKEVVGKYIRSAKHFRLRLISITIPLAAIVFWFITSKHQWPLSLKILLFLSIIGTLCFQGWASFYSTPLLINQEIRRFYRPQIISSVWRLALCFILKISSALFAWTSAWVSTSAVAVHGLIYKRGAKPLVIEPEKSDPSANREMLHYLGPTIPWVIFTAFQGQISLFLITWFGQTRNVAEVAALGRIGQLFLILTVANSVVINPFIAKVPRAKLFRRYVQILGVSLGIASSLCLLAFLFPRPLLWVLGPKYMNLGSEIGWAVAGASAGYIGSVLLAMHNARKWIYWWWSGAHIVLLITIQIACLFMLDLSTTLHVLYFALITNLAALLILLTVGAYGFICGPPAKLA
;
A
#
# COMPACT_ATOMS: atom_id res chain seq x y z
N MET A 1 0.87 -40.28 47.26
CA MET A 1 1.42 -40.23 45.88
C MET A 1 0.35 -40.04 44.79
N GLN A 2 -0.87 -40.56 44.94
CA GLN A 2 -1.97 -40.41 43.96
C GLN A 2 -2.54 -38.99 43.82
N VAL A 3 -2.58 -38.15 44.86
CA VAL A 3 -3.14 -36.80 44.84
C VAL A 3 -2.26 -35.82 44.00
N MET A 4 -0.95 -36.02 43.96
CA MET A 4 -0.04 -35.19 43.14
C MET A 4 -0.10 -35.53 41.65
N SER A 5 -0.52 -36.75 41.28
CA SER A 5 -0.68 -37.19 39.89
C SER A 5 -1.93 -36.58 39.25
N SER A 6 -3.06 -36.54 39.98
CA SER A 6 -4.31 -35.95 39.47
C SER A 6 -4.21 -34.43 39.28
N ALA A 7 -3.54 -33.71 40.18
CA ALA A 7 -3.33 -32.26 40.06
C ALA A 7 -2.46 -31.90 38.83
N ARG A 8 -1.43 -32.69 38.52
CA ARG A 8 -0.60 -32.52 37.32
C ARG A 8 -1.35 -32.81 36.01
N LEU A 9 -2.28 -33.78 36.04
CA LEU A 9 -3.12 -34.11 34.88
C LEU A 9 -4.12 -32.96 34.59
N HIS A 10 -4.78 -32.43 35.64
CA HIS A 10 -5.69 -31.28 35.51
C HIS A 10 -4.99 -30.02 35.07
N LEU A 11 -3.76 -29.75 35.50
CA LEU A 11 -2.94 -28.61 35.02
C LEU A 11 -2.53 -28.78 33.55
N LYS A 12 -2.17 -29.97 33.09
CA LYS A 12 -1.84 -30.23 31.69
C LYS A 12 -3.06 -30.12 30.78
N THR A 13 -4.23 -30.62 31.18
CA THR A 13 -5.48 -30.50 30.42
C THR A 13 -5.99 -29.08 30.40
N ALA A 14 -5.91 -28.33 31.50
CA ALA A 14 -6.25 -26.91 31.53
C ALA A 14 -5.29 -26.07 30.65
N HIS A 15 -4.00 -26.36 30.67
CA HIS A 15 -3.00 -25.68 29.84
C HIS A 15 -3.19 -26.00 28.35
N SER A 16 -3.51 -27.23 27.97
CA SER A 16 -3.82 -27.62 26.59
C SER A 16 -5.14 -27.01 26.09
N ALA A 17 -6.16 -26.92 26.94
CA ALA A 17 -7.44 -26.29 26.63
C ALA A 17 -7.28 -24.78 26.44
N LEU A 18 -6.51 -24.09 27.29
CA LEU A 18 -6.20 -22.67 27.17
C LEU A 18 -5.36 -22.36 25.92
N THR A 19 -4.39 -23.21 25.58
CA THR A 19 -3.60 -23.06 24.35
C THR A 19 -4.46 -23.31 23.12
N SER A 20 -5.36 -24.30 23.12
CA SER A 20 -6.27 -24.56 21.99
C SER A 20 -7.30 -23.44 21.81
N ALA A 21 -7.88 -22.91 22.88
CA ALA A 21 -8.81 -21.76 22.83
C ALA A 21 -8.13 -20.49 22.31
N ARG A 22 -6.91 -20.22 22.78
CA ARG A 22 -6.09 -19.09 22.30
C ARG A 22 -5.74 -19.23 20.81
N THR A 23 -5.32 -20.42 20.38
CA THR A 23 -5.02 -20.71 18.98
C THR A 23 -6.25 -20.55 18.10
N ARG A 24 -7.43 -21.04 18.54
CA ARG A 24 -8.70 -20.90 17.82
C ARG A 24 -9.14 -19.45 17.68
N ARG A 25 -8.97 -18.63 18.73
CA ARG A 25 -9.24 -17.19 18.68
C ARG A 25 -8.32 -16.49 17.68
N TRP A 26 -7.01 -16.76 17.69
CA TRP A 26 -6.07 -16.19 16.74
C TRP A 26 -6.35 -16.64 15.31
N ALA A 27 -6.69 -17.89 15.09
CA ALA A 27 -7.09 -18.40 13.78
C ALA A 27 -8.35 -17.69 13.27
N GLY A 28 -9.36 -17.49 14.11
CA GLY A 28 -10.57 -16.75 13.77
C GLY A 28 -10.33 -15.27 13.44
N LEU A 29 -9.46 -14.60 14.20
CA LEU A 29 -9.05 -13.21 13.90
C LEU A 29 -8.31 -13.13 12.57
N LEU A 30 -7.37 -14.04 12.32
CA LEU A 30 -6.60 -14.12 11.10
C LEU A 30 -7.49 -14.37 9.87
N THR A 31 -8.39 -15.33 9.96
CA THR A 31 -9.35 -15.64 8.88
C THR A 31 -10.26 -14.44 8.61
N SER A 32 -10.77 -13.78 9.65
CA SER A 32 -11.60 -12.57 9.49
C SER A 32 -10.82 -11.42 8.87
N PHE A 33 -9.54 -11.27 9.23
CA PHE A 33 -8.65 -10.27 8.64
C PHE A 33 -8.42 -10.55 7.14
N LEU A 34 -8.04 -11.78 6.80
CA LEU A 34 -7.79 -12.19 5.40
C LEU A 34 -9.05 -12.08 4.53
N ALA A 35 -10.20 -12.52 5.05
CA ALA A 35 -11.47 -12.41 4.35
C ALA A 35 -11.88 -10.94 4.14
N GLY A 36 -11.75 -10.11 5.16
CA GLY A 36 -12.06 -8.68 5.06
C GLY A 36 -11.14 -7.96 4.08
N GLN A 37 -9.83 -8.15 4.20
CA GLN A 37 -8.84 -7.56 3.30
C GLN A 37 -9.02 -8.07 1.86
N GLY A 38 -9.24 -9.38 1.69
CA GLY A 38 -9.49 -9.98 0.37
C GLY A 38 -10.73 -9.40 -0.29
N ALA A 39 -11.85 -9.29 0.44
CA ALA A 39 -13.08 -8.70 -0.08
C ALA A 39 -12.88 -7.25 -0.55
N VAL A 40 -12.20 -6.42 0.24
CA VAL A 40 -11.89 -5.03 -0.14
C VAL A 40 -11.01 -4.98 -1.38
N GLN A 41 -9.97 -5.81 -1.46
CA GLN A 41 -9.07 -5.84 -2.62
C GLN A 41 -9.81 -6.31 -3.90
N VAL A 42 -10.62 -7.35 -3.82
CA VAL A 42 -11.41 -7.84 -4.95
C VAL A 42 -12.37 -6.76 -5.44
N LEU A 43 -13.11 -6.07 -4.55
CA LEU A 43 -14.00 -4.98 -4.93
C LEU A 43 -13.25 -3.80 -5.59
N ASN A 44 -12.06 -3.45 -5.08
CA ASN A 44 -11.22 -2.40 -5.65
C ASN A 44 -10.69 -2.79 -7.03
N LEU A 45 -10.28 -4.05 -7.22
CA LEU A 45 -9.86 -4.58 -8.52
C LEU A 45 -10.98 -4.56 -9.53
N ILE A 46 -12.17 -5.07 -9.16
CA ILE A 46 -13.36 -5.06 -10.01
C ILE A 46 -13.69 -3.62 -10.45
N THR A 47 -13.73 -2.69 -9.50
CA THR A 47 -13.98 -1.27 -9.81
C THR A 47 -12.90 -0.70 -10.74
N GLY A 48 -11.64 -1.04 -10.50
CA GLY A 48 -10.51 -0.59 -11.33
C GLY A 48 -10.61 -1.10 -12.76
N PHE A 49 -10.93 -2.38 -12.96
CA PHE A 49 -11.13 -2.96 -14.30
C PHE A 49 -12.38 -2.42 -15.01
N PHE A 50 -13.46 -2.15 -14.28
CA PHE A 50 -14.66 -1.54 -14.87
C PHE A 50 -14.38 -0.12 -15.35
N LEU A 51 -13.69 0.71 -14.55
CA LEU A 51 -13.28 2.05 -14.98
C LEU A 51 -12.42 1.98 -16.24
N LEU A 52 -11.44 1.09 -16.27
CA LEU A 52 -10.56 0.87 -17.41
C LEU A 52 -11.36 0.52 -18.70
N ARG A 53 -12.33 -0.37 -18.59
CA ARG A 53 -13.14 -0.83 -19.73
C ARG A 53 -14.17 0.21 -20.19
N TRP A 54 -14.78 0.94 -19.24
CA TRP A 54 -15.92 1.81 -19.51
C TRP A 54 -15.53 3.23 -19.91
N MET A 55 -14.42 3.78 -19.39
CA MET A 55 -13.96 5.11 -19.71
C MET A 55 -13.32 5.16 -21.11
N SER A 56 -13.32 6.35 -21.73
CA SER A 56 -12.46 6.60 -22.91
C SER A 56 -10.97 6.52 -22.52
N ILE A 57 -10.09 6.28 -23.49
CA ILE A 57 -8.63 6.23 -23.25
C ILE A 57 -8.16 7.55 -22.60
N GLU A 58 -8.63 8.68 -23.12
CA GLU A 58 -8.29 9.99 -22.60
C GLU A 58 -8.78 10.20 -21.17
N SER A 59 -10.08 9.94 -20.89
CA SER A 59 -10.62 10.05 -19.53
C SER A 59 -9.93 9.12 -18.55
N TYR A 60 -9.55 7.92 -18.98
CA TYR A 60 -8.82 6.98 -18.12
C TYR A 60 -7.40 7.46 -17.83
N ALA A 61 -6.69 8.05 -18.81
CA ALA A 61 -5.39 8.67 -18.59
C ALA A 61 -5.48 9.83 -17.59
N GLN A 62 -6.44 10.73 -17.78
CA GLN A 62 -6.69 11.88 -16.89
C GLN A 62 -6.98 11.41 -15.45
N PHE A 63 -7.86 10.44 -15.30
CA PHE A 63 -8.19 9.83 -14.00
C PHE A 63 -6.95 9.19 -13.36
N SER A 64 -6.14 8.47 -14.15
CA SER A 64 -4.96 7.75 -13.65
C SER A 64 -3.86 8.69 -13.17
N ILE A 65 -3.63 9.82 -13.89
CA ILE A 65 -2.71 10.87 -13.46
C ILE A 65 -3.17 11.47 -12.12
N ALA A 66 -4.46 11.86 -12.04
CA ALA A 66 -5.01 12.43 -10.81
C ALA A 66 -4.94 11.45 -9.63
N PHE A 67 -5.26 10.17 -9.86
CA PHE A 67 -5.21 9.12 -8.85
C PHE A 67 -3.78 8.81 -8.41
N GLY A 68 -2.82 8.75 -9.33
CA GLY A 68 -1.40 8.56 -9.01
C GLY A 68 -0.85 9.73 -8.18
N PHE A 69 -1.20 10.96 -8.58
CA PHE A 69 -0.82 12.16 -7.85
C PHE A 69 -1.43 12.20 -6.44
N GLN A 70 -2.72 11.87 -6.32
CA GLN A 70 -3.41 11.74 -5.04
C GLN A 70 -2.74 10.69 -4.14
N SER A 71 -2.38 9.53 -4.69
CA SER A 71 -1.73 8.45 -3.94
C SER A 71 -0.37 8.87 -3.40
N MET A 72 0.44 9.56 -4.21
CA MET A 72 1.72 10.14 -3.77
C MET A 72 1.52 11.15 -2.63
N LEU A 73 0.60 12.11 -2.82
CA LEU A 73 0.31 13.13 -1.81
C LEU A 73 -0.19 12.52 -0.49
N GLN A 74 -0.96 11.44 -0.55
CA GLN A 74 -1.44 10.76 0.64
C GLN A 74 -0.28 10.24 1.51
N TRP A 75 0.77 9.67 0.91
CA TRP A 75 1.97 9.28 1.62
C TRP A 75 2.73 10.48 2.20
N LEU A 76 2.83 11.57 1.43
CA LEU A 76 3.53 12.80 1.86
C LEU A 76 2.81 13.52 3.01
N VAL A 77 1.48 13.55 3.05
CA VAL A 77 0.75 14.22 4.14
C VAL A 77 0.57 13.32 5.38
N ASP A 78 0.83 12.02 5.25
CA ASP A 78 0.78 11.10 6.39
C ASP A 78 2.16 10.90 7.03
N LEU A 79 3.22 10.80 6.25
CA LEU A 79 4.62 10.53 6.66
C LEU A 79 4.77 9.46 7.74
N GLY A 80 3.82 8.49 7.80
CA GLY A 80 3.82 7.45 8.81
C GLY A 80 3.15 7.81 10.14
N ALA A 81 2.50 8.98 10.24
CA ALA A 81 1.85 9.46 11.47
C ALA A 81 0.81 8.47 12.02
N VAL A 82 0.04 7.81 11.15
CA VAL A 82 -0.93 6.78 11.56
C VAL A 82 -0.24 5.57 12.19
N GLY A 83 0.84 5.09 11.57
CA GLY A 83 1.64 3.98 12.11
C GLY A 83 2.28 4.30 13.46
N SER A 84 2.72 5.55 13.64
CA SER A 84 3.33 6.00 14.91
C SER A 84 2.36 5.97 16.08
N ILE A 85 1.05 6.19 15.86
CA ILE A 85 0.04 6.13 16.94
C ILE A 85 0.07 4.75 17.60
N VAL A 86 0.07 3.67 16.80
CA VAL A 86 0.10 2.29 17.33
C VAL A 86 1.36 2.03 18.15
N ALA A 87 2.50 2.50 17.66
CA ALA A 87 3.79 2.31 18.34
C ALA A 87 3.87 3.11 19.64
N LEU A 88 3.43 4.37 19.66
CA LEU A 88 3.52 5.27 20.82
C LEU A 88 2.48 4.96 21.91
N VAL A 89 1.29 4.51 21.52
CA VAL A 89 0.27 4.00 22.45
C VAL A 89 0.77 2.70 23.11
N GLY A 90 1.40 1.79 22.36
CA GLY A 90 1.96 0.54 22.87
C GLY A 90 0.94 -0.28 23.65
N ASN A 91 1.26 -0.65 24.91
CA ASN A 91 0.39 -1.46 25.77
C ASN A 91 -0.78 -0.68 26.42
N ARG A 92 -0.87 0.65 26.19
CA ARG A 92 -1.92 1.53 26.75
C ARG A 92 -3.12 1.69 25.82
N GLY A 93 -3.37 0.73 24.92
CA GLY A 93 -4.45 0.79 23.93
C GLY A 93 -5.87 0.89 24.52
N ASP A 94 -6.07 0.43 25.75
CA ASP A 94 -7.33 0.50 26.47
C ASP A 94 -7.60 1.89 27.08
N ASP A 95 -6.57 2.75 27.21
CA ASP A 95 -6.67 4.09 27.72
C ASP A 95 -7.11 5.06 26.59
N LYS A 96 -8.37 5.45 26.63
CA LYS A 96 -9.02 6.30 25.63
C LYS A 96 -8.41 7.70 25.54
N GLU A 97 -7.87 8.23 26.65
CA GLU A 97 -7.25 9.56 26.70
C GLU A 97 -5.87 9.51 26.04
N VAL A 98 -5.07 8.47 26.33
CA VAL A 98 -3.78 8.28 25.68
C VAL A 98 -3.93 8.09 24.17
N VAL A 99 -4.87 7.26 23.73
CA VAL A 99 -5.17 7.08 22.30
C VAL A 99 -5.63 8.41 21.69
N GLY A 100 -6.51 9.16 22.35
CA GLY A 100 -6.98 10.47 21.89
C GLY A 100 -5.89 11.51 21.79
N LYS A 101 -4.96 11.56 22.76
CA LYS A 101 -3.80 12.44 22.78
C LYS A 101 -2.91 12.27 21.52
N TYR A 102 -2.56 11.03 21.16
CA TYR A 102 -1.74 10.77 19.96
C TYR A 102 -2.51 10.96 18.66
N ILE A 103 -3.80 10.66 18.61
CA ILE A 103 -4.66 10.98 17.45
C ILE A 103 -4.71 12.50 17.23
N ARG A 104 -4.87 13.30 18.29
CA ARG A 104 -4.88 14.76 18.18
C ARG A 104 -3.56 15.31 17.68
N SER A 105 -2.43 14.77 18.17
CA SER A 105 -1.10 15.12 17.72
C SER A 105 -0.87 14.76 16.24
N ALA A 106 -1.28 13.57 15.81
CA ALA A 106 -1.19 13.15 14.42
C ALA A 106 -2.05 14.01 13.48
N LYS A 107 -3.26 14.40 13.89
CA LYS A 107 -4.10 15.34 13.14
C LYS A 107 -3.44 16.70 12.98
N HIS A 108 -2.84 17.22 14.06
CA HIS A 108 -2.16 18.50 14.03
C HIS A 108 -0.94 18.47 13.09
N PHE A 109 -0.14 17.40 13.16
CA PHE A 109 0.98 17.16 12.26
C PHE A 109 0.53 17.08 10.80
N ARG A 110 -0.51 16.29 10.51
CA ARG A 110 -1.07 16.16 9.17
C ARG A 110 -1.61 17.47 8.62
N LEU A 111 -2.29 18.28 9.43
CA LEU A 111 -2.79 19.59 8.99
C LEU A 111 -1.66 20.53 8.60
N ARG A 112 -0.56 20.55 9.35
CA ARG A 112 0.65 21.31 8.98
C ARG A 112 1.25 20.82 7.65
N LEU A 113 1.33 19.51 7.46
CA LEU A 113 1.81 18.95 6.20
C LEU A 113 0.88 19.29 5.03
N ILE A 114 -0.42 19.21 5.20
CA ILE A 114 -1.41 19.59 4.19
C ILE A 114 -1.26 21.05 3.80
N SER A 115 -1.08 21.97 4.75
CA SER A 115 -0.94 23.41 4.46
C SER A 115 0.31 23.75 3.64
N ILE A 116 1.38 22.94 3.75
CA ILE A 116 2.60 23.09 2.96
C ILE A 116 2.47 22.33 1.63
N THR A 117 1.96 21.12 1.68
CA THR A 117 1.97 20.20 0.52
C THR A 117 0.94 20.60 -0.54
N ILE A 118 -0.25 21.09 -0.15
CA ILE A 118 -1.29 21.44 -1.13
C ILE A 118 -0.86 22.59 -2.08
N PRO A 119 -0.31 23.73 -1.62
CA PRO A 119 0.15 24.78 -2.53
C PRO A 119 1.25 24.28 -3.48
N LEU A 120 2.23 23.54 -2.96
CA LEU A 120 3.29 22.96 -3.78
C LEU A 120 2.73 21.95 -4.79
N ALA A 121 1.81 21.11 -4.35
CA ALA A 121 1.11 20.14 -5.19
C ALA A 121 0.29 20.81 -6.29
N ALA A 122 -0.33 21.95 -6.03
CA ALA A 122 -1.08 22.70 -7.04
C ALA A 122 -0.17 23.16 -8.20
N ILE A 123 1.01 23.69 -7.87
CA ILE A 123 2.01 24.11 -8.85
C ILE A 123 2.48 22.91 -9.69
N VAL A 124 2.86 21.82 -9.03
CA VAL A 124 3.36 20.61 -9.70
C VAL A 124 2.26 19.97 -10.58
N PHE A 125 1.04 19.85 -10.06
CA PHE A 125 -0.10 19.31 -10.80
C PHE A 125 -0.43 20.14 -12.03
N TRP A 126 -0.43 21.46 -11.88
CA TRP A 126 -0.63 22.38 -12.98
C TRP A 126 0.44 22.19 -14.06
N PHE A 127 1.71 22.13 -13.66
CA PHE A 127 2.83 21.97 -14.58
C PHE A 127 2.77 20.66 -15.36
N ILE A 128 2.52 19.53 -14.67
CA ILE A 128 2.39 18.20 -15.28
C ILE A 128 1.21 18.16 -16.26
N THR A 129 0.06 18.73 -15.90
CA THR A 129 -1.16 18.66 -16.72
C THR A 129 -1.19 19.68 -17.86
N SER A 130 -0.35 20.71 -17.83
CA SER A 130 -0.29 21.74 -18.90
C SER A 130 0.18 21.17 -20.21
N LYS A 131 1.05 20.16 -20.20
CA LYS A 131 1.53 19.48 -21.42
C LYS A 131 0.41 18.79 -22.20
N HIS A 132 -0.63 18.32 -21.51
CA HIS A 132 -1.74 17.58 -22.12
C HIS A 132 -2.91 18.45 -22.56
N GLN A 133 -2.76 19.79 -22.52
CA GLN A 133 -3.77 20.77 -22.96
C GLN A 133 -5.17 20.57 -22.34
N TRP A 134 -5.24 20.09 -21.08
CA TRP A 134 -6.52 19.91 -20.42
C TRP A 134 -7.22 21.26 -20.18
N PRO A 135 -8.54 21.32 -20.33
CA PRO A 135 -9.29 22.54 -20.01
C PRO A 135 -9.15 22.87 -18.52
N LEU A 136 -9.15 24.17 -18.22
CA LEU A 136 -8.96 24.68 -16.85
C LEU A 136 -9.98 24.08 -15.87
N SER A 137 -11.24 23.98 -16.29
CA SER A 137 -12.32 23.40 -15.48
C SER A 137 -12.00 21.96 -15.03
N LEU A 138 -11.48 21.13 -15.95
CA LEU A 138 -11.10 19.75 -15.63
C LEU A 138 -9.95 19.70 -14.63
N LYS A 139 -8.91 20.52 -14.80
CA LYS A 139 -7.78 20.60 -13.86
C LYS A 139 -8.25 20.98 -12.46
N ILE A 140 -9.11 21.98 -12.36
CA ILE A 140 -9.68 22.43 -11.07
C ILE A 140 -10.52 21.33 -10.44
N LEU A 141 -11.45 20.71 -11.19
CA LEU A 141 -12.33 19.66 -10.65
C LEU A 141 -11.55 18.43 -10.16
N LEU A 142 -10.52 18.01 -10.90
CA LEU A 142 -9.65 16.91 -10.49
C LEU A 142 -8.81 17.29 -9.26
N PHE A 143 -8.23 18.49 -9.22
CA PHE A 143 -7.43 18.92 -8.08
C PHE A 143 -8.28 19.10 -6.82
N LEU A 144 -9.48 19.63 -6.92
CA LEU A 144 -10.42 19.71 -5.80
C LEU A 144 -10.82 18.32 -5.27
N SER A 145 -10.98 17.33 -6.17
CA SER A 145 -11.24 15.94 -5.72
C SER A 145 -10.05 15.34 -4.96
N ILE A 146 -8.81 15.67 -5.36
CA ILE A 146 -7.61 15.26 -4.63
C ILE A 146 -7.59 15.87 -3.23
N ILE A 147 -7.83 17.19 -3.11
CA ILE A 147 -7.91 17.87 -1.79
C ILE A 147 -9.00 17.23 -0.92
N GLY A 148 -10.20 17.05 -1.46
CA GLY A 148 -11.31 16.41 -0.75
C GLY A 148 -10.94 15.01 -0.24
N THR A 149 -10.31 14.21 -1.09
CA THR A 149 -9.85 12.87 -0.67
C THR A 149 -8.80 12.94 0.43
N LEU A 150 -7.81 13.84 0.35
CA LEU A 150 -6.80 14.00 1.40
C LEU A 150 -7.42 14.40 2.74
N CYS A 151 -8.44 15.27 2.73
CA CYS A 151 -9.15 15.67 3.94
C CYS A 151 -9.91 14.50 4.56
N PHE A 152 -10.74 13.78 3.78
CA PHE A 152 -11.54 12.67 4.29
C PHE A 152 -10.71 11.44 4.64
N GLN A 153 -9.62 11.20 3.92
CA GLN A 153 -8.69 10.10 4.23
C GLN A 153 -8.06 10.26 5.62
N GLY A 154 -7.83 11.50 6.08
CA GLY A 154 -7.38 11.75 7.44
C GLY A 154 -8.33 11.18 8.48
N TRP A 155 -9.65 11.38 8.31
CA TRP A 155 -10.64 10.77 9.21
C TRP A 155 -10.61 9.25 9.15
N ALA A 156 -10.52 8.70 7.94
CA ALA A 156 -10.44 7.26 7.75
C ALA A 156 -9.22 6.65 8.47
N SER A 157 -8.05 7.23 8.28
CA SER A 157 -6.80 6.72 8.84
C SER A 157 -6.74 6.84 10.36
N PHE A 158 -7.08 8.01 10.92
CA PHE A 158 -6.98 8.22 12.37
C PHE A 158 -8.01 7.42 13.16
N TYR A 159 -9.25 7.37 12.69
CA TYR A 159 -10.32 6.67 13.41
C TYR A 159 -10.38 5.17 13.14
N SER A 160 -9.66 4.65 12.15
CA SER A 160 -9.46 3.20 11.99
C SER A 160 -8.47 2.62 12.99
N THR A 161 -7.49 3.43 13.44
CA THR A 161 -6.41 2.99 14.33
C THR A 161 -6.91 2.45 15.69
N PRO A 162 -7.83 3.11 16.42
CA PRO A 162 -8.38 2.56 17.67
C PRO A 162 -9.07 1.21 17.48
N LEU A 163 -9.73 0.99 16.35
CA LEU A 163 -10.38 -0.29 16.04
C LEU A 163 -9.37 -1.41 15.83
N LEU A 164 -8.21 -1.09 15.23
CA LEU A 164 -7.10 -2.05 15.07
C LEU A 164 -6.43 -2.36 16.40
N ILE A 165 -6.15 -1.35 17.23
CA ILE A 165 -5.55 -1.51 18.56
C ILE A 165 -6.44 -2.43 19.42
N ASN A 166 -7.75 -2.23 19.39
CA ASN A 166 -8.73 -3.03 20.14
C ASN A 166 -9.13 -4.34 19.44
N GLN A 167 -8.46 -4.71 18.32
CA GLN A 167 -8.72 -5.95 17.55
C GLN A 167 -10.17 -6.08 17.05
N GLU A 168 -10.88 -4.98 16.85
CA GLU A 168 -12.25 -4.96 16.34
C GLU A 168 -12.30 -5.15 14.82
N ILE A 169 -11.83 -6.30 14.33
CA ILE A 169 -11.60 -6.61 12.91
C ILE A 169 -12.86 -6.39 12.05
N ARG A 170 -14.05 -6.81 12.54
CA ARG A 170 -15.31 -6.62 11.80
C ARG A 170 -15.66 -5.14 11.64
N ARG A 171 -15.50 -4.33 12.71
CA ARG A 171 -15.75 -2.87 12.68
C ARG A 171 -14.70 -2.14 11.84
N PHE A 172 -13.50 -2.72 11.70
CA PHE A 172 -12.46 -2.18 10.84
C PHE A 172 -12.74 -2.43 9.34
N TYR A 173 -13.18 -3.64 8.92
CA TYR A 173 -13.38 -3.91 7.49
C TYR A 173 -14.77 -3.52 6.97
N ARG A 174 -15.81 -3.52 7.80
CA ARG A 174 -17.16 -3.16 7.36
C ARG A 174 -17.26 -1.80 6.66
N PRO A 175 -16.67 -0.70 7.15
CA PRO A 175 -16.68 0.59 6.46
C PRO A 175 -15.98 0.57 5.11
N GLN A 176 -14.87 -0.17 5.00
CA GLN A 176 -14.11 -0.32 3.75
C GLN A 176 -14.92 -1.08 2.69
N ILE A 177 -15.58 -2.17 3.09
CA ILE A 177 -16.46 -2.93 2.19
C ILE A 177 -17.63 -2.06 1.73
N ILE A 178 -18.31 -1.36 2.66
CA ILE A 178 -19.42 -0.45 2.34
C ILE A 178 -18.96 0.62 1.34
N SER A 179 -17.82 1.26 1.58
CA SER A 179 -17.29 2.30 0.68
C SER A 179 -16.88 1.75 -0.69
N SER A 180 -16.34 0.53 -0.73
CA SER A 180 -15.98 -0.12 -2.00
C SER A 180 -17.21 -0.49 -2.83
N VAL A 181 -18.26 -0.99 -2.18
CA VAL A 181 -19.56 -1.25 -2.82
C VAL A 181 -20.22 0.06 -3.28
N TRP A 182 -20.20 1.10 -2.43
CA TRP A 182 -20.68 2.44 -2.78
C TRP A 182 -19.99 2.99 -4.03
N ARG A 183 -18.67 2.92 -4.07
CA ARG A 183 -17.87 3.34 -5.22
C ARG A 183 -18.24 2.57 -6.48
N LEU A 184 -18.36 1.25 -6.40
CA LEU A 184 -18.73 0.39 -7.51
C LEU A 184 -20.13 0.72 -8.04
N ALA A 185 -21.12 0.86 -7.14
CA ALA A 185 -22.49 1.20 -7.49
C ALA A 185 -22.58 2.58 -8.18
N LEU A 186 -21.92 3.61 -7.65
CA LEU A 186 -21.90 4.92 -8.28
C LEU A 186 -21.19 4.92 -9.64
N CYS A 187 -20.09 4.18 -9.79
CA CYS A 187 -19.45 4.03 -11.11
C CYS A 187 -20.39 3.36 -12.12
N PHE A 188 -21.20 2.38 -11.69
CA PHE A 188 -22.19 1.74 -12.53
C PHE A 188 -23.32 2.71 -12.93
N ILE A 189 -23.84 3.49 -12.00
CA ILE A 189 -24.84 4.55 -12.25
C ILE A 189 -24.31 5.56 -13.26
N LEU A 190 -23.07 6.06 -13.06
CA LEU A 190 -22.43 7.00 -13.98
C LEU A 190 -22.22 6.39 -15.38
N LYS A 191 -21.98 5.08 -15.48
CA LYS A 191 -21.89 4.40 -16.77
C LYS A 191 -23.22 4.37 -17.49
N ILE A 192 -24.32 4.06 -16.81
CA ILE A 192 -25.67 4.04 -17.39
C ILE A 192 -26.09 5.43 -17.85
N SER A 193 -25.80 6.46 -17.05
CA SER A 193 -26.12 7.86 -17.38
C SER A 193 -25.16 8.50 -18.40
N SER A 194 -24.19 7.73 -18.96
CA SER A 194 -23.16 8.23 -19.87
C SER A 194 -22.32 9.38 -19.31
N ALA A 195 -22.29 9.54 -17.97
CA ALA A 195 -21.59 10.59 -17.25
C ALA A 195 -20.25 10.10 -16.62
N LEU A 196 -19.70 8.98 -17.09
CA LEU A 196 -18.47 8.40 -16.56
C LEU A 196 -17.23 9.07 -17.18
N PHE A 197 -16.87 10.23 -16.65
CA PHE A 197 -15.68 10.99 -17.01
C PHE A 197 -14.58 10.88 -15.94
N ALA A 198 -13.40 11.41 -16.22
CA ALA A 198 -12.28 11.44 -15.28
C ALA A 198 -12.65 12.11 -13.94
N TRP A 199 -13.22 13.31 -14.01
CA TRP A 199 -13.57 14.10 -12.82
C TRP A 199 -14.73 13.48 -12.03
N THR A 200 -15.78 12.95 -12.69
CA THR A 200 -16.90 12.29 -11.97
C THR A 200 -16.41 11.05 -11.22
N SER A 201 -15.55 10.23 -11.84
CA SER A 201 -14.96 9.05 -11.21
C SER A 201 -14.03 9.41 -10.04
N ALA A 202 -13.30 10.54 -10.14
CA ALA A 202 -12.50 11.04 -9.04
C ALA A 202 -13.37 11.46 -7.85
N TRP A 203 -14.46 12.20 -8.08
CA TRP A 203 -15.41 12.59 -7.04
C TRP A 203 -16.17 11.42 -6.43
N VAL A 204 -16.50 10.38 -7.21
CA VAL A 204 -17.04 9.12 -6.67
C VAL A 204 -16.03 8.46 -5.73
N SER A 205 -14.75 8.44 -6.09
CA SER A 205 -13.71 7.92 -5.22
C SER A 205 -13.58 8.75 -3.93
N THR A 206 -13.64 10.08 -4.03
CA THR A 206 -13.65 11.00 -2.88
C THR A 206 -14.86 10.74 -1.95
N SER A 207 -16.06 10.57 -2.53
CA SER A 207 -17.27 10.28 -1.77
C SER A 207 -17.18 8.95 -1.01
N ALA A 208 -16.60 7.93 -1.63
CA ALA A 208 -16.38 6.63 -0.99
C ALA A 208 -15.42 6.74 0.22
N VAL A 209 -14.35 7.54 0.09
CA VAL A 209 -13.43 7.83 1.20
C VAL A 209 -14.15 8.62 2.30
N ALA A 210 -15.00 9.57 1.96
CA ALA A 210 -15.80 10.31 2.93
C ALA A 210 -16.76 9.39 3.70
N VAL A 211 -17.47 8.50 3.00
CA VAL A 211 -18.38 7.52 3.61
C VAL A 211 -17.65 6.65 4.63
N HIS A 212 -16.54 6.03 4.26
CA HIS A 212 -15.85 5.17 5.22
C HIS A 212 -15.19 5.95 6.35
N GLY A 213 -14.68 7.15 6.08
CA GLY A 213 -14.15 8.05 7.12
C GLY A 213 -15.20 8.46 8.15
N LEU A 214 -16.42 8.77 7.71
CA LEU A 214 -17.54 9.08 8.60
C LEU A 214 -17.97 7.89 9.45
N ILE A 215 -18.04 6.70 8.84
CA ILE A 215 -18.40 5.47 9.58
C ILE A 215 -17.32 5.15 10.63
N TYR A 216 -16.04 5.29 10.29
CA TYR A 216 -14.94 5.11 11.25
C TYR A 216 -15.02 6.13 12.39
N LYS A 217 -15.23 7.42 12.08
CA LYS A 217 -15.36 8.46 13.10
C LYS A 217 -16.48 8.14 14.10
N ARG A 218 -17.65 7.67 13.60
CA ARG A 218 -18.75 7.24 14.47
C ARG A 218 -18.41 5.99 15.26
N GLY A 219 -17.79 5.00 14.63
CA GLY A 219 -17.42 3.73 15.27
C GLY A 219 -16.32 3.85 16.32
N ALA A 220 -15.37 4.77 16.14
CA ALA A 220 -14.28 4.99 17.07
C ALA A 220 -14.63 5.92 18.25
N LYS A 221 -15.75 6.67 18.17
CA LYS A 221 -16.17 7.60 19.23
C LYS A 221 -16.18 7.00 20.65
N PRO A 222 -16.64 5.75 20.88
CA PRO A 222 -16.61 5.15 22.22
C PRO A 222 -15.22 4.72 22.70
N LEU A 223 -14.23 4.68 21.79
CA LEU A 223 -12.87 4.19 22.04
C LEU A 223 -11.84 5.31 22.22
N VAL A 224 -12.23 6.57 22.02
CA VAL A 224 -11.31 7.71 22.00
C VAL A 224 -11.91 8.90 22.71
N ILE A 225 -11.13 9.51 23.60
CA ILE A 225 -11.40 10.82 24.21
C ILE A 225 -10.32 11.78 23.70
N GLU A 226 -10.69 12.61 22.72
CA GLU A 226 -9.74 13.58 22.16
C GLU A 226 -9.66 14.83 23.03
N PRO A 227 -8.45 15.28 23.42
CA PRO A 227 -8.29 16.57 24.10
C PRO A 227 -8.59 17.73 23.13
N GLU A 228 -9.05 18.85 23.66
CA GLU A 228 -9.31 20.05 22.84
C GLU A 228 -8.06 20.60 22.19
N LYS A 229 -6.94 20.61 22.91
CA LYS A 229 -5.65 21.10 22.41
C LYS A 229 -4.67 19.94 22.22
N SER A 230 -3.76 20.09 21.25
CA SER A 230 -2.66 19.15 21.03
C SER A 230 -1.62 19.32 22.14
N ASP A 231 -1.16 18.21 22.71
CA ASP A 231 -0.11 18.21 23.73
C ASP A 231 1.28 18.38 23.07
N PRO A 232 2.04 19.42 23.45
CA PRO A 232 3.37 19.66 22.93
C PRO A 232 4.35 18.49 23.15
N SER A 233 4.19 17.76 24.28
CA SER A 233 5.04 16.60 24.60
C SER A 233 4.80 15.46 23.61
N ALA A 234 3.52 15.13 23.32
CA ALA A 234 3.15 14.11 22.35
C ALA A 234 3.57 14.48 20.92
N ASN A 235 3.48 15.78 20.56
CA ASN A 235 3.96 16.26 19.27
C ASN A 235 5.46 16.03 19.11
N ARG A 236 6.25 16.35 20.15
CA ARG A 236 7.71 16.17 20.14
C ARG A 236 8.08 14.69 20.08
N GLU A 237 7.43 13.86 20.86
CA GLU A 237 7.64 12.41 20.86
C GLU A 237 7.33 11.80 19.48
N MET A 238 6.21 12.20 18.85
CA MET A 238 5.85 11.77 17.50
C MET A 238 6.87 12.21 16.45
N LEU A 239 7.32 13.47 16.48
CA LEU A 239 8.34 13.98 15.57
C LEU A 239 9.68 13.26 15.75
N HIS A 240 10.08 12.97 16.98
CA HIS A 240 11.28 12.19 17.25
C HIS A 240 11.20 10.78 16.70
N TYR A 241 10.03 10.14 16.82
CA TYR A 241 9.78 8.80 16.27
C TYR A 241 9.77 8.79 14.74
N LEU A 242 9.14 9.79 14.12
CA LEU A 242 8.99 9.86 12.65
C LEU A 242 10.27 10.36 11.95
N GLY A 243 11.04 11.22 12.57
CA GLY A 243 12.20 11.90 11.95
C GLY A 243 13.12 10.98 11.15
N PRO A 244 13.59 9.85 11.70
CA PRO A 244 14.46 8.92 10.96
C PRO A 244 13.81 8.25 9.75
N THR A 245 12.47 8.16 9.70
CA THR A 245 11.73 7.47 8.62
C THR A 245 11.29 8.41 7.52
N ILE A 246 11.27 9.72 7.75
CA ILE A 246 10.80 10.73 6.77
C ILE A 246 11.49 10.61 5.41
N PRO A 247 12.84 10.56 5.29
CA PRO A 247 13.47 10.46 3.97
C PRO A 247 13.04 9.23 3.18
N TRP A 248 12.90 8.10 3.86
CA TRP A 248 12.43 6.86 3.26
C TRP A 248 10.98 6.95 2.78
N VAL A 249 10.09 7.52 3.59
CA VAL A 249 8.68 7.67 3.24
C VAL A 249 8.50 8.64 2.06
N ILE A 250 9.23 9.76 2.04
CA ILE A 250 9.23 10.68 0.91
C ILE A 250 9.70 9.95 -0.37
N PHE A 251 10.82 9.27 -0.31
CA PHE A 251 11.34 8.51 -1.45
C PHE A 251 10.33 7.49 -1.98
N THR A 252 9.73 6.69 -1.10
CA THR A 252 8.76 5.66 -1.50
C THR A 252 7.45 6.26 -2.04
N ALA A 253 7.04 7.43 -1.58
CA ALA A 253 5.88 8.15 -2.11
C ALA A 253 6.05 8.48 -3.60
N PHE A 254 7.22 8.99 -3.99
CA PHE A 254 7.54 9.25 -5.39
C PHE A 254 7.76 7.96 -6.18
N GLN A 255 8.50 7.02 -5.61
CA GLN A 255 8.84 5.75 -6.25
C GLN A 255 7.60 4.95 -6.66
N GLY A 256 6.55 4.96 -5.85
CA GLY A 256 5.29 4.25 -6.15
C GLY A 256 4.55 4.75 -7.39
N GLN A 257 4.84 5.97 -7.87
CA GLN A 257 4.17 6.60 -9.01
C GLN A 257 5.13 7.05 -10.11
N ILE A 258 6.42 6.76 -9.97
CA ILE A 258 7.46 7.31 -10.86
C ILE A 258 7.24 6.94 -12.32
N SER A 259 6.88 5.69 -12.61
CA SER A 259 6.60 5.25 -13.99
C SER A 259 5.44 6.01 -14.62
N LEU A 260 4.37 6.27 -13.84
CA LEU A 260 3.22 7.05 -14.32
C LEU A 260 3.62 8.52 -14.56
N PHE A 261 4.42 9.12 -13.70
CA PHE A 261 4.87 10.49 -13.87
C PHE A 261 5.83 10.64 -15.04
N LEU A 262 6.75 9.69 -15.24
CA LEU A 262 7.66 9.71 -16.38
C LEU A 262 6.90 9.62 -17.71
N ILE A 263 5.97 8.66 -17.84
CA ILE A 263 5.18 8.56 -19.07
C ILE A 263 4.24 9.78 -19.26
N THR A 264 3.77 10.37 -18.17
CA THR A 264 2.97 11.61 -18.25
C THR A 264 3.83 12.79 -18.74
N TRP A 265 5.09 12.83 -18.33
CA TRP A 265 6.00 13.89 -18.72
C TRP A 265 6.56 13.72 -20.14
N PHE A 266 6.99 12.52 -20.51
CA PHE A 266 7.66 12.26 -21.78
C PHE A 266 6.71 11.73 -22.87
N GLY A 267 5.67 10.99 -22.50
CA GLY A 267 4.75 10.33 -23.42
C GLY A 267 3.52 11.13 -23.81
N GLN A 268 2.70 10.48 -24.62
CA GLN A 268 1.39 11.00 -25.03
C GLN A 268 0.27 10.47 -24.08
N THR A 269 -0.91 11.07 -24.14
CA THR A 269 -2.08 10.69 -23.33
C THR A 269 -2.43 9.20 -23.46
N ARG A 270 -2.29 8.62 -24.66
CA ARG A 270 -2.51 7.21 -24.91
C ARG A 270 -1.53 6.33 -24.14
N ASN A 271 -0.23 6.65 -24.17
CA ASN A 271 0.81 5.90 -23.46
C ASN A 271 0.58 5.95 -21.94
N VAL A 272 0.10 7.07 -21.40
CA VAL A 272 -0.28 7.19 -19.99
C VAL A 272 -1.41 6.21 -19.65
N ALA A 273 -2.45 6.14 -20.49
CA ALA A 273 -3.54 5.17 -20.29
C ALA A 273 -3.04 3.73 -20.35
N GLU A 274 -2.14 3.40 -21.27
CA GLU A 274 -1.55 2.07 -21.46
C GLU A 274 -0.73 1.65 -20.23
N VAL A 275 0.20 2.50 -19.74
CA VAL A 275 0.99 2.23 -18.53
C VAL A 275 0.09 2.06 -17.31
N ALA A 276 -0.92 2.93 -17.16
CA ALA A 276 -1.88 2.83 -16.07
C ALA A 276 -2.75 1.56 -16.15
N ALA A 277 -3.12 1.14 -17.36
CA ALA A 277 -3.86 -0.11 -17.59
C ALA A 277 -3.03 -1.34 -17.23
N LEU A 278 -1.79 -1.40 -17.69
CA LEU A 278 -0.85 -2.48 -17.36
C LEU A 278 -0.53 -2.52 -15.87
N GLY A 279 -0.45 -1.35 -15.21
CA GLY A 279 -0.31 -1.22 -13.76
C GLY A 279 -1.45 -1.88 -12.96
N ARG A 280 -2.67 -2.00 -13.55
CA ARG A 280 -3.78 -2.74 -12.91
C ARG A 280 -3.51 -4.25 -12.81
N ILE A 281 -2.79 -4.82 -13.77
CA ILE A 281 -2.35 -6.22 -13.67
C ILE A 281 -1.39 -6.38 -12.48
N GLY A 282 -0.48 -5.42 -12.29
CA GLY A 282 0.41 -5.40 -11.11
C GLY A 282 -0.35 -5.39 -9.77
N GLN A 283 -1.55 -4.80 -9.71
CA GLN A 283 -2.36 -4.80 -8.49
C GLN A 283 -2.83 -6.20 -8.07
N LEU A 284 -2.87 -7.19 -8.97
CA LEU A 284 -3.14 -8.59 -8.61
C LEU A 284 -2.08 -9.13 -7.64
N PHE A 285 -0.83 -8.70 -7.78
CA PHE A 285 0.26 -9.09 -6.88
C PHE A 285 0.11 -8.49 -5.46
N LEU A 286 -0.70 -7.43 -5.27
CA LEU A 286 -0.96 -6.90 -3.93
C LEU A 286 -1.66 -7.92 -3.04
N ILE A 287 -2.49 -8.80 -3.59
CA ILE A 287 -3.13 -9.90 -2.84
C ILE A 287 -2.06 -10.84 -2.29
N LEU A 288 -1.08 -11.19 -3.12
CA LEU A 288 0.06 -12.03 -2.71
C LEU A 288 0.94 -11.31 -1.67
N THR A 289 1.15 -10.02 -1.83
CA THR A 289 1.94 -9.20 -0.89
C THR A 289 1.26 -9.12 0.50
N VAL A 290 -0.07 -9.01 0.56
CA VAL A 290 -0.80 -9.08 1.83
C VAL A 290 -0.63 -10.45 2.48
N ALA A 291 -0.68 -11.53 1.71
CA ALA A 291 -0.42 -12.87 2.22
C ALA A 291 0.99 -13.02 2.84
N ASN A 292 2.01 -12.33 2.27
CA ASN A 292 3.37 -12.35 2.82
C ASN A 292 3.42 -11.83 4.26
N SER A 293 2.75 -10.71 4.56
CA SER A 293 2.74 -10.12 5.90
C SER A 293 2.05 -11.00 6.94
N VAL A 294 1.06 -11.77 6.51
CA VAL A 294 0.20 -12.59 7.38
C VAL A 294 0.75 -14.00 7.55
N VAL A 295 1.35 -14.59 6.51
CA VAL A 295 1.82 -15.98 6.51
C VAL A 295 3.33 -16.05 6.69
N ILE A 296 4.11 -15.35 5.84
CA ILE A 296 5.57 -15.48 5.82
C ILE A 296 6.19 -14.83 7.06
N ASN A 297 5.77 -13.62 7.40
CA ASN A 297 6.35 -12.88 8.52
C ASN A 297 6.26 -13.66 9.84
N PRO A 298 5.08 -14.10 10.35
CA PRO A 298 5.00 -14.84 11.60
C PRO A 298 5.62 -16.23 11.52
N PHE A 299 5.65 -16.86 10.34
CA PHE A 299 6.31 -18.16 10.15
C PHE A 299 7.83 -18.02 10.32
N ILE A 300 8.45 -17.11 9.58
CA ILE A 300 9.90 -16.87 9.61
C ILE A 300 10.36 -16.38 10.99
N ALA A 301 9.57 -15.56 11.68
CA ALA A 301 9.91 -15.08 13.01
C ALA A 301 10.15 -16.22 14.03
N LYS A 302 9.45 -17.34 13.89
CA LYS A 302 9.51 -18.50 14.80
C LYS A 302 10.54 -19.55 14.40
N VAL A 303 11.12 -19.50 13.20
CA VAL A 303 12.07 -20.51 12.71
C VAL A 303 13.38 -20.46 13.51
N PRO A 304 13.88 -21.56 14.06
CA PRO A 304 15.19 -21.62 14.72
C PRO A 304 16.33 -21.24 13.78
N ARG A 305 17.39 -20.59 14.30
CA ARG A 305 18.52 -20.11 13.50
C ARG A 305 19.17 -21.21 12.64
N ALA A 306 19.30 -22.43 13.18
CA ALA A 306 19.88 -23.57 12.46
C ALA A 306 19.10 -23.99 11.20
N LYS A 307 17.78 -23.75 11.16
CA LYS A 307 16.91 -24.09 10.00
C LYS A 307 16.54 -22.89 9.15
N LEU A 308 16.99 -21.67 9.56
CA LEU A 308 16.54 -20.42 8.96
C LEU A 308 16.94 -20.31 7.48
N PHE A 309 18.19 -20.58 7.14
CA PHE A 309 18.68 -20.50 5.76
C PHE A 309 17.87 -21.40 4.83
N ARG A 310 17.68 -22.67 5.21
CA ARG A 310 16.90 -23.63 4.41
C ARG A 310 15.47 -23.14 4.20
N ARG A 311 14.80 -22.62 5.24
CA ARG A 311 13.42 -22.11 5.15
C ARG A 311 13.34 -20.82 4.33
N TYR A 312 14.33 -19.95 4.46
CA TYR A 312 14.43 -18.73 3.68
C TYR A 312 14.52 -19.05 2.18
N VAL A 313 15.43 -19.95 1.79
CA VAL A 313 15.59 -20.38 0.39
C VAL A 313 14.34 -21.10 -0.11
N GLN A 314 13.70 -21.93 0.70
CA GLN A 314 12.44 -22.59 0.31
C GLN A 314 11.32 -21.59 0.02
N ILE A 315 11.11 -20.60 0.87
CA ILE A 315 10.08 -19.57 0.65
C ILE A 315 10.41 -18.75 -0.60
N LEU A 316 11.67 -18.32 -0.74
CA LEU A 316 12.11 -17.58 -1.91
C LEU A 316 11.95 -18.40 -3.20
N GLY A 317 12.30 -19.70 -3.18
CA GLY A 317 12.13 -20.61 -4.31
C GLY A 317 10.67 -20.79 -4.71
N VAL A 318 9.76 -20.98 -3.75
CA VAL A 318 8.31 -21.07 -4.01
C VAL A 318 7.81 -19.77 -4.60
N SER A 319 8.19 -18.62 -4.02
CA SER A 319 7.76 -17.31 -4.50
C SER A 319 8.31 -17.01 -5.90
N LEU A 320 9.55 -17.36 -6.20
CA LEU A 320 10.14 -17.29 -7.54
C LEU A 320 9.41 -18.21 -8.52
N GLY A 321 9.06 -19.42 -8.11
CA GLY A 321 8.27 -20.35 -8.92
C GLY A 321 6.91 -19.75 -9.32
N ILE A 322 6.18 -19.17 -8.35
CA ILE A 322 4.90 -18.48 -8.61
C ILE A 322 5.12 -17.29 -9.56
N ALA A 323 6.08 -16.43 -9.26
CA ALA A 323 6.37 -15.24 -10.07
C ALA A 323 6.78 -15.60 -11.51
N SER A 324 7.68 -16.59 -11.66
CA SER A 324 8.13 -17.07 -12.99
C SER A 324 6.99 -17.72 -13.78
N SER A 325 6.11 -18.48 -13.11
CA SER A 325 4.94 -19.08 -13.77
C SER A 325 3.98 -18.01 -14.28
N LEU A 326 3.71 -16.97 -13.49
CA LEU A 326 2.85 -15.86 -13.91
C LEU A 326 3.48 -15.05 -15.05
N CYS A 327 4.79 -14.81 -15.00
CA CYS A 327 5.53 -14.21 -16.09
C CYS A 327 5.44 -15.05 -17.38
N LEU A 328 5.72 -16.33 -17.29
CA LEU A 328 5.68 -17.24 -18.44
C LEU A 328 4.29 -17.26 -19.07
N LEU A 329 3.25 -17.35 -18.24
CA LEU A 329 1.84 -17.27 -18.72
C LEU A 329 1.55 -15.95 -19.42
N ALA A 330 2.08 -14.82 -18.92
CA ALA A 330 1.85 -13.51 -19.53
C ALA A 330 2.56 -13.37 -20.90
N PHE A 331 3.73 -13.97 -21.06
CA PHE A 331 4.44 -13.98 -22.35
C PHE A 331 3.86 -14.97 -23.35
N LEU A 332 3.46 -16.17 -22.90
CA LEU A 332 2.91 -17.20 -23.80
C LEU A 332 1.43 -16.94 -24.15
N PHE A 333 0.66 -16.41 -23.22
CA PHE A 333 -0.78 -16.20 -23.37
C PHE A 333 -1.18 -14.75 -23.05
N PRO A 334 -0.72 -13.75 -23.82
CA PRO A 334 -1.06 -12.35 -23.56
C PRO A 334 -2.56 -12.03 -23.74
N ARG A 335 -3.22 -12.70 -24.71
CA ARG A 335 -4.63 -12.43 -25.08
C ARG A 335 -5.62 -12.51 -23.92
N PRO A 336 -5.64 -13.56 -23.07
CA PRO A 336 -6.55 -13.62 -21.91
C PRO A 336 -6.39 -12.47 -20.94
N LEU A 337 -5.14 -12.05 -20.66
CA LEU A 337 -4.86 -10.93 -19.77
C LEU A 337 -5.29 -9.59 -20.38
N LEU A 338 -5.05 -9.41 -21.68
CA LEU A 338 -5.49 -8.22 -22.42
C LEU A 338 -7.01 -8.16 -22.52
N TRP A 339 -7.68 -9.32 -22.65
CA TRP A 339 -9.13 -9.38 -22.62
C TRP A 339 -9.71 -8.81 -21.30
N VAL A 340 -9.04 -9.04 -20.17
CA VAL A 340 -9.44 -8.45 -18.87
C VAL A 340 -9.31 -6.92 -18.90
N LEU A 341 -8.26 -6.39 -19.54
CA LEU A 341 -8.06 -4.94 -19.69
C LEU A 341 -9.09 -4.31 -20.64
N GLY A 342 -9.58 -5.07 -21.62
CA GLY A 342 -10.59 -4.64 -22.58
C GLY A 342 -10.06 -4.42 -23.99
N PRO A 343 -10.97 -4.29 -24.98
CA PRO A 343 -10.61 -4.28 -26.42
C PRO A 343 -9.69 -3.13 -26.81
N LYS A 344 -9.71 -2.01 -26.07
CA LYS A 344 -8.88 -0.83 -26.34
C LYS A 344 -7.37 -1.06 -26.15
N TYR A 345 -6.99 -2.11 -25.42
CA TYR A 345 -5.63 -2.45 -25.01
C TYR A 345 -5.11 -3.75 -25.63
N MET A 346 -5.82 -4.31 -26.63
CA MET A 346 -5.43 -5.56 -27.28
C MET A 346 -4.12 -5.47 -28.07
N ASN A 347 -3.67 -4.25 -28.37
CA ASN A 347 -2.39 -3.98 -29.03
C ASN A 347 -1.17 -4.13 -28.11
N LEU A 348 -1.36 -4.29 -26.77
CA LEU A 348 -0.28 -4.36 -25.79
C LEU A 348 0.24 -5.80 -25.57
N GLY A 349 0.27 -6.62 -26.62
CA GLY A 349 0.68 -8.03 -26.53
C GLY A 349 2.14 -8.22 -26.12
N SER A 350 3.02 -7.37 -26.59
CA SER A 350 4.45 -7.37 -26.24
C SER A 350 4.73 -6.75 -24.87
N GLU A 351 3.92 -5.77 -24.45
CA GLU A 351 4.14 -5.00 -23.24
C GLU A 351 3.67 -5.72 -21.98
N ILE A 352 2.60 -6.54 -22.08
CA ILE A 352 1.97 -7.16 -20.91
C ILE A 352 2.92 -8.12 -20.18
N GLY A 353 3.75 -8.86 -20.91
CA GLY A 353 4.76 -9.73 -20.33
C GLY A 353 5.78 -8.97 -19.47
N TRP A 354 6.24 -7.82 -19.96
CA TRP A 354 7.16 -6.95 -19.23
C TRP A 354 6.52 -6.26 -18.03
N ALA A 355 5.25 -5.89 -18.14
CA ALA A 355 4.49 -5.35 -17.00
C ALA A 355 4.37 -6.38 -15.87
N VAL A 356 4.06 -7.66 -16.21
CA VAL A 356 4.01 -8.75 -15.25
C VAL A 356 5.40 -9.07 -14.70
N ALA A 357 6.46 -9.00 -15.49
CA ALA A 357 7.83 -9.19 -15.03
C ALA A 357 8.23 -8.13 -13.99
N GLY A 358 7.93 -6.85 -14.24
CA GLY A 358 8.16 -5.77 -13.29
C GLY A 358 7.38 -5.96 -11.98
N ALA A 359 6.11 -6.33 -12.07
CA ALA A 359 5.26 -6.61 -10.90
C ALA A 359 5.76 -7.85 -10.12
N SER A 360 6.23 -8.88 -10.81
CA SER A 360 6.82 -10.10 -10.24
C SER A 360 8.09 -9.78 -9.46
N ALA A 361 8.97 -8.94 -10.01
CA ALA A 361 10.18 -8.48 -9.32
C ALA A 361 9.82 -7.70 -8.04
N GLY A 362 8.83 -6.80 -8.11
CA GLY A 362 8.30 -6.09 -6.94
C GLY A 362 7.71 -7.03 -5.88
N TYR A 363 6.99 -8.08 -6.29
CA TYR A 363 6.46 -9.09 -5.39
C TYR A 363 7.58 -9.85 -4.67
N ILE A 364 8.62 -10.31 -5.37
CA ILE A 364 9.78 -10.97 -4.74
C ILE A 364 10.46 -10.03 -3.74
N GLY A 365 10.58 -8.73 -4.06
CA GLY A 365 11.07 -7.72 -3.12
C GLY A 365 10.23 -7.65 -1.85
N SER A 366 8.91 -7.72 -1.96
CA SER A 366 8.00 -7.74 -0.81
C SER A 366 8.15 -8.98 0.07
N VAL A 367 8.43 -10.16 -0.54
CA VAL A 367 8.72 -11.41 0.19
C VAL A 367 10.02 -11.28 0.99
N LEU A 368 11.09 -10.78 0.35
CA LEU A 368 12.37 -10.55 1.02
C LEU A 368 12.21 -9.58 2.20
N LEU A 369 11.53 -8.45 1.97
CA LEU A 369 11.28 -7.44 2.99
C LEU A 369 10.47 -8.00 4.18
N ALA A 370 9.45 -8.83 3.91
CA ALA A 370 8.68 -9.50 4.96
C ALA A 370 9.57 -10.43 5.81
N MET A 371 10.48 -11.20 5.18
CA MET A 371 11.42 -12.06 5.89
C MET A 371 12.45 -11.27 6.71
N HIS A 372 12.96 -10.15 6.18
CA HIS A 372 13.90 -9.28 6.87
C HIS A 372 13.23 -8.61 8.09
N ASN A 373 12.04 -8.09 7.93
CA ASN A 373 11.26 -7.50 9.03
C ASN A 373 10.98 -8.53 10.14
N ALA A 374 10.63 -9.78 9.77
CA ALA A 374 10.43 -10.87 10.71
C ALA A 374 11.69 -11.18 11.56
N ARG A 375 12.86 -10.97 10.99
CA ARG A 375 14.17 -11.20 11.62
C ARG A 375 14.81 -9.94 12.18
N LYS A 376 14.13 -8.79 12.11
CA LYS A 376 14.67 -7.49 12.53
C LYS A 376 15.96 -7.10 11.81
N TRP A 377 16.15 -7.57 10.57
CA TRP A 377 17.31 -7.23 9.73
C TRP A 377 17.12 -5.86 9.11
N ILE A 378 17.08 -4.85 9.97
CA ILE A 378 16.88 -3.45 9.61
C ILE A 378 18.15 -2.69 10.00
N TYR A 379 18.98 -2.40 8.99
CA TYR A 379 20.25 -1.73 9.18
C TYR A 379 20.14 -0.26 8.77
N TRP A 380 20.79 0.63 9.49
CA TRP A 380 20.74 2.07 9.22
C TRP A 380 21.26 2.43 7.82
N TRP A 381 22.30 1.74 7.33
CA TRP A 381 22.88 1.97 6.01
C TRP A 381 21.98 1.55 4.87
N TRP A 382 21.05 0.60 5.09
CA TRP A 382 20.21 0.02 4.08
C TRP A 382 19.32 1.05 3.36
N SER A 383 18.63 1.93 4.11
CA SER A 383 17.74 2.94 3.52
C SER A 383 18.53 3.93 2.65
N GLY A 384 19.69 4.38 3.12
CA GLY A 384 20.56 5.28 2.36
C GLY A 384 21.09 4.64 1.09
N ALA A 385 21.66 3.44 1.18
CA ALA A 385 22.15 2.70 0.03
C ALA A 385 21.07 2.41 -1.01
N HIS A 386 19.86 2.04 -0.54
CA HIS A 386 18.71 1.80 -1.41
C HIS A 386 18.31 3.04 -2.19
N ILE A 387 18.15 4.19 -1.51
CA ILE A 387 17.80 5.46 -2.14
C ILE A 387 18.87 5.86 -3.16
N VAL A 388 20.14 5.85 -2.79
CA VAL A 388 21.24 6.26 -3.66
C VAL A 388 21.33 5.36 -4.90
N LEU A 389 21.32 4.04 -4.72
CA LEU A 389 21.39 3.11 -5.85
C LEU A 389 20.20 3.27 -6.80
N LEU A 390 18.98 3.36 -6.28
CA LEU A 390 17.80 3.51 -7.13
C LEU A 390 17.82 4.83 -7.89
N ILE A 391 18.15 5.93 -7.24
CA ILE A 391 18.27 7.24 -7.94
C ILE A 391 19.35 7.17 -9.03
N THR A 392 20.51 6.60 -8.74
CA THR A 392 21.60 6.47 -9.73
C THR A 392 21.15 5.67 -10.95
N ILE A 393 20.52 4.50 -10.74
CA ILE A 393 20.01 3.67 -11.83
C ILE A 393 18.89 4.36 -12.60
N GLN A 394 17.99 5.06 -11.92
CA GLN A 394 16.91 5.78 -12.56
C GLN A 394 17.44 6.93 -13.42
N ILE A 395 18.42 7.68 -12.94
CA ILE A 395 19.10 8.71 -13.73
C ILE A 395 19.77 8.09 -14.97
N ALA A 396 20.48 6.97 -14.82
CA ALA A 396 21.07 6.27 -15.95
C ALA A 396 20.00 5.84 -16.97
N CYS A 397 18.87 5.30 -16.52
CA CYS A 397 17.76 4.92 -17.38
C CYS A 397 17.14 6.13 -18.12
N LEU A 398 17.10 7.35 -17.51
CA LEU A 398 16.61 8.56 -18.17
C LEU A 398 17.45 8.92 -19.40
N PHE A 399 18.76 8.61 -19.39
CA PHE A 399 19.64 8.87 -20.53
C PHE A 399 19.66 7.74 -21.55
N MET A 400 19.33 6.49 -21.16
CA MET A 400 19.46 5.31 -22.01
C MET A 400 18.14 4.87 -22.66
N LEU A 401 16.98 5.25 -22.07
CA LEU A 401 15.66 4.77 -22.50
C LEU A 401 14.84 5.93 -23.05
N ASP A 402 14.13 5.69 -24.15
CA ASP A 402 13.10 6.60 -24.65
C ASP A 402 11.81 6.46 -23.86
N LEU A 403 11.69 7.21 -22.76
CA LEU A 403 10.55 7.17 -21.85
C LEU A 403 9.26 7.75 -22.43
N SER A 404 9.24 8.12 -23.72
CA SER A 404 8.00 8.50 -24.42
C SER A 404 7.15 7.27 -24.78
N THR A 405 7.73 6.06 -24.76
CA THR A 405 7.05 4.81 -25.14
C THR A 405 6.64 3.99 -23.93
N THR A 406 5.51 3.31 -24.04
CA THR A 406 5.00 2.39 -22.98
C THR A 406 6.02 1.32 -22.63
N LEU A 407 6.65 0.70 -23.64
CA LEU A 407 7.59 -0.40 -23.46
C LEU A 407 8.83 0.01 -22.64
N HIS A 408 9.45 1.15 -22.97
CA HIS A 408 10.66 1.60 -22.27
C HIS A 408 10.36 2.03 -20.81
N VAL A 409 9.15 2.53 -20.53
CA VAL A 409 8.72 2.80 -19.14
C VAL A 409 8.54 1.49 -18.36
N LEU A 410 8.10 0.41 -18.98
CA LEU A 410 8.08 -0.91 -18.34
C LEU A 410 9.49 -1.48 -18.10
N TYR A 411 10.41 -1.26 -19.03
CA TYR A 411 11.83 -1.61 -18.80
C TYR A 411 12.43 -0.80 -17.65
N PHE A 412 12.16 0.50 -17.60
CA PHE A 412 12.55 1.34 -16.45
C PHE A 412 12.03 0.77 -15.12
N ALA A 413 10.76 0.41 -15.06
CA ALA A 413 10.15 -0.17 -13.85
C ALA A 413 10.78 -1.51 -13.49
N LEU A 414 11.03 -2.39 -14.46
CA LEU A 414 11.68 -3.69 -14.25
C LEU A 414 13.11 -3.52 -13.74
N ILE A 415 13.93 -2.70 -14.40
CA ILE A 415 15.32 -2.43 -14.01
C ILE A 415 15.39 -1.88 -12.59
N THR A 416 14.51 -0.92 -12.27
CA THR A 416 14.43 -0.35 -10.91
C THR A 416 14.06 -1.40 -9.87
N ASN A 417 13.08 -2.28 -10.14
CA ASN A 417 12.70 -3.35 -9.23
C ASN A 417 13.81 -4.41 -9.09
N LEU A 418 14.52 -4.75 -10.15
CA LEU A 418 15.67 -5.66 -10.08
C LEU A 418 16.82 -5.06 -9.26
N ALA A 419 17.10 -3.77 -9.40
CA ALA A 419 18.07 -3.08 -8.56
C ALA A 419 17.70 -3.10 -7.09
N ALA A 420 16.42 -2.86 -6.77
CA ALA A 420 15.90 -3.00 -5.41
C ALA A 420 16.06 -4.42 -4.86
N LEU A 421 15.85 -5.45 -5.70
CA LEU A 421 16.08 -6.86 -5.33
C LEU A 421 17.54 -7.14 -4.96
N LEU A 422 18.50 -6.62 -5.73
CA LEU A 422 19.92 -6.79 -5.43
C LEU A 422 20.27 -6.28 -4.03
N ILE A 423 19.78 -5.11 -3.66
CA ILE A 423 20.00 -4.58 -2.31
C ILE A 423 19.34 -5.47 -1.25
N LEU A 424 18.10 -5.91 -1.48
CA LEU A 424 17.42 -6.78 -0.51
C LEU A 424 18.16 -8.12 -0.37
N LEU A 425 18.72 -8.68 -1.43
CA LEU A 425 19.55 -9.88 -1.35
C LEU A 425 20.82 -9.65 -0.55
N THR A 426 21.51 -8.50 -0.74
CA THR A 426 22.70 -8.16 0.07
C THR A 426 22.36 -7.96 1.54
N VAL A 427 21.22 -7.34 1.85
CA VAL A 427 20.70 -7.24 3.24
C VAL A 427 20.45 -8.63 3.82
N GLY A 428 19.85 -9.53 3.05
CA GLY A 428 19.64 -10.93 3.47
C GLY A 428 20.96 -11.64 3.77
N ALA A 429 21.94 -11.58 2.86
CA ALA A 429 23.26 -12.18 3.04
C ALA A 429 23.96 -11.61 4.31
N TYR A 430 23.95 -10.28 4.48
CA TYR A 430 24.49 -9.62 5.65
C TYR A 430 23.79 -10.06 6.95
N GLY A 431 22.45 -10.20 6.91
CA GLY A 431 21.65 -10.66 8.04
C GLY A 431 21.95 -12.10 8.47
N PHE A 432 22.31 -12.99 7.54
CA PHE A 432 22.77 -14.34 7.91
C PHE A 432 24.14 -14.34 8.59
N ILE A 433 25.04 -13.43 8.18
CA ILE A 433 26.40 -13.32 8.75
C ILE A 433 26.37 -12.60 10.09
N CYS A 434 25.82 -11.40 10.14
CA CYS A 434 25.92 -10.50 11.30
C CYS A 434 24.72 -10.62 12.26
N GLY A 435 23.58 -11.19 11.84
CA GLY A 435 22.35 -11.21 12.65
C GLY A 435 21.66 -9.84 12.76
N PRO A 436 20.67 -9.69 13.64
CA PRO A 436 19.99 -8.41 13.84
C PRO A 436 20.93 -7.36 14.47
N PRO A 437 20.70 -6.05 14.23
CA PRO A 437 21.48 -4.97 14.89
C PRO A 437 21.37 -5.05 16.40
N ALA A 438 22.46 -4.79 17.13
CA ALA A 438 22.53 -4.89 18.59
C ALA A 438 21.45 -4.07 19.35
N LYS A 439 20.97 -2.96 18.76
CA LYS A 439 19.87 -2.16 19.34
C LYS A 439 18.47 -2.79 19.19
N LEU A 440 18.32 -3.84 18.38
CA LEU A 440 17.04 -4.50 18.09
C LEU A 440 17.06 -5.99 18.47
N ALA A 441 18.22 -6.53 18.85
CA ALA A 441 18.39 -7.89 19.35
C ALA A 441 17.86 -8.01 20.77
#